data_a4b149d49668e990a094fe92c614fbbb
#
_entry.id   a4b149d49668e990a094fe92c614fbbb
#
_cell.length_a   1.000
_cell.length_b   1.000
_cell.length_c   1.000
_cell.angle_alpha   90.00
_cell.angle_beta   90.00
_cell.angle_gamma   90.00
#
_symmetry.space_group_name_H-M   'P 1'
#
loop_
_entity.id
_entity.type
_entity.pdbx_description
1 polymer ?
#
loop_
_entity_poly.entity_id
_entity_poly.type
_entity_poly.pdbx_seq_one_letter_code
_entity_poly.pdbx_strand_id
1 'polypeptide(L)'
;MKHIMFALFLAIALCGVSQPATAQAGKPVTIVDANLVKEADLARLPHMNAALARAVAAKRPFKTIKDLDAALGSLSKADRAELYTKLFVPINLNTATDEEILLIPMVGNRMLKEFKEYRPYTALAQFHREIGKYVDNTELARLEQYVFVPIKK
;
A
#
# COMPACT_ATOMS: atom_id res chain seq x y z
N MET A 1 -76.80 10.68 31.25
CA MET A 1 -75.35 10.90 31.63
C MET A 1 -74.51 10.04 30.70
N LYS A 2 -73.88 10.66 29.72
CA LYS A 2 -73.14 9.98 28.64
C LYS A 2 -71.65 10.35 28.83
N HIS A 3 -70.84 9.35 29.20
CA HIS A 3 -69.39 9.51 29.32
C HIS A 3 -68.72 9.28 27.93
N ILE A 4 -68.18 10.30 27.34
CA ILE A 4 -67.41 10.27 26.11
C ILE A 4 -66.00 9.97 26.53
N MET A 5 -65.50 8.76 26.22
CA MET A 5 -64.08 8.42 26.33
C MET A 5 -63.32 8.92 25.08
N PHE A 6 -62.40 9.87 25.30
CA PHE A 6 -61.50 10.35 24.29
C PHE A 6 -60.29 9.41 24.21
N ALA A 7 -60.16 8.65 23.13
CA ALA A 7 -58.99 7.81 22.90
C ALA A 7 -57.90 8.67 22.26
N LEU A 8 -56.83 8.87 23.01
CA LEU A 8 -55.61 9.58 22.56
C LEU A 8 -54.74 8.62 21.77
N PHE A 9 -54.73 8.74 20.42
CA PHE A 9 -53.77 8.02 19.58
C PHE A 9 -52.40 8.68 19.67
N LEU A 10 -51.45 8.01 20.34
CA LEU A 10 -50.04 8.41 20.37
C LEU A 10 -49.33 7.89 19.11
N ALA A 11 -49.15 8.75 18.12
CA ALA A 11 -48.35 8.46 16.95
C ALA A 11 -46.87 8.43 17.32
N ILE A 12 -46.27 7.24 17.41
CA ILE A 12 -44.83 7.06 17.56
C ILE A 12 -44.20 7.28 16.19
N ALA A 13 -43.60 8.46 16.01
CA ALA A 13 -42.75 8.74 14.86
C ALA A 13 -41.44 7.93 15.00
N LEU A 14 -41.26 6.87 14.18
CA LEU A 14 -40.00 6.18 14.04
C LEU A 14 -39.02 7.11 13.33
N CYS A 15 -38.22 7.86 14.08
CA CYS A 15 -37.02 8.50 13.53
C CYS A 15 -36.03 7.40 13.12
N GLY A 16 -35.98 7.11 11.83
CA GLY A 16 -34.92 6.29 11.25
C GLY A 16 -33.57 7.00 11.44
N VAL A 17 -32.81 6.53 12.43
CA VAL A 17 -31.42 6.92 12.60
C VAL A 17 -30.65 6.30 11.45
N SER A 18 -30.41 7.06 10.39
CA SER A 18 -29.44 6.70 9.36
C SER A 18 -28.08 6.63 10.03
N GLN A 19 -27.61 5.42 10.30
CA GLN A 19 -26.20 5.23 10.71
C GLN A 19 -25.30 5.71 9.58
N PRO A 20 -24.33 6.60 9.84
CA PRO A 20 -23.33 6.91 8.85
C PRO A 20 -22.61 5.61 8.52
N ALA A 21 -22.57 5.26 7.23
CA ALA A 21 -21.71 4.20 6.74
C ALA A 21 -20.30 4.51 7.23
N THR A 22 -19.79 3.73 8.19
CA THR A 22 -18.38 3.77 8.56
C THR A 22 -17.60 3.41 7.31
N ALA A 23 -17.07 4.42 6.64
CA ALA A 23 -16.05 4.20 5.61
C ALA A 23 -14.98 3.33 6.27
N GLN A 24 -14.78 2.12 5.75
CA GLN A 24 -13.67 1.28 6.16
C GLN A 24 -12.42 2.12 5.90
N ALA A 25 -11.85 2.65 6.97
CA ALA A 25 -10.56 3.30 6.90
C ALA A 25 -9.59 2.27 6.32
N GLY A 26 -9.12 2.52 5.10
CA GLY A 26 -8.13 1.66 4.46
C GLY A 26 -6.97 1.46 5.43
N LYS A 27 -6.37 0.28 5.41
CA LYS A 27 -5.17 -0.01 6.23
C LYS A 27 -4.18 1.14 6.06
N PRO A 28 -3.58 1.65 7.14
CA PRO A 28 -2.67 2.78 7.02
C PRO A 28 -1.53 2.42 6.07
N VAL A 29 -1.38 3.21 5.01
CA VAL A 29 -0.24 3.08 4.09
C VAL A 29 0.99 3.54 4.85
N THR A 30 1.89 2.61 5.16
CA THR A 30 3.13 2.91 5.90
C THR A 30 4.32 3.14 4.98
N ILE A 31 4.18 2.74 3.70
CA ILE A 31 5.20 2.87 2.66
C ILE A 31 4.70 3.90 1.66
N VAL A 32 5.49 4.94 1.44
CA VAL A 32 5.13 6.01 0.50
C VAL A 32 5.74 5.75 -0.88
N ASP A 33 5.00 6.11 -1.93
CA ASP A 33 5.51 6.04 -3.31
C ASP A 33 6.54 7.15 -3.52
N ALA A 34 7.74 6.76 -3.97
CA ALA A 34 8.85 7.66 -4.23
C ALA A 34 8.52 8.73 -5.29
N ASN A 35 7.58 8.47 -6.19
CA ASN A 35 7.14 9.43 -7.20
C ASN A 35 6.14 10.47 -6.66
N LEU A 36 5.40 10.14 -5.59
CA LEU A 36 4.28 10.96 -5.11
C LEU A 36 4.61 11.74 -3.82
N VAL A 37 5.53 11.24 -3.00
CA VAL A 37 5.87 11.86 -1.70
C VAL A 37 6.49 13.24 -1.90
N LYS A 38 6.13 14.21 -1.06
CA LYS A 38 6.68 15.57 -1.10
C LYS A 38 8.16 15.57 -0.72
N GLU A 39 8.97 16.48 -1.30
CA GLU A 39 10.41 16.61 -1.01
C GLU A 39 10.69 16.82 0.48
N ALA A 40 9.89 17.66 1.15
CA ALA A 40 10.03 17.92 2.59
C ALA A 40 9.79 16.66 3.45
N ASP A 41 8.91 15.75 3.00
CA ASP A 41 8.62 14.50 3.69
C ASP A 41 9.71 13.45 3.37
N LEU A 42 10.27 13.44 2.15
CA LEU A 42 11.45 12.64 1.80
C LEU A 42 12.62 12.93 2.75
N ALA A 43 12.89 14.20 3.03
CA ALA A 43 14.01 14.60 3.88
C ALA A 43 13.90 14.11 5.34
N ARG A 44 12.71 13.69 5.76
CA ARG A 44 12.43 13.16 7.11
C ARG A 44 12.54 11.65 7.23
N LEU A 45 12.67 10.96 6.09
CA LEU A 45 12.78 9.50 6.08
C LEU A 45 14.15 9.04 6.60
N PRO A 46 14.28 7.79 7.07
CA PRO A 46 15.56 7.23 7.51
C PRO A 46 16.64 7.41 6.45
N HIS A 47 17.86 7.76 6.87
CA HIS A 47 19.04 7.95 6.03
C HIS A 47 18.93 9.06 4.97
N MET A 48 17.81 9.82 4.95
CA MET A 48 17.62 10.95 4.05
C MET A 48 18.04 12.27 4.72
N ASN A 49 18.34 13.24 3.89
CA ASN A 49 18.57 14.63 4.27
C ASN A 49 18.05 15.55 3.15
N ALA A 50 18.01 16.86 3.39
CA ALA A 50 17.46 17.82 2.42
C ALA A 50 18.16 17.79 1.05
N ALA A 51 19.48 17.59 1.01
CA ALA A 51 20.24 17.56 -0.23
C ALA A 51 19.91 16.30 -1.05
N LEU A 52 19.89 15.12 -0.39
CA LEU A 52 19.53 13.85 -1.04
C LEU A 52 18.06 13.82 -1.45
N ALA A 53 17.15 14.35 -0.64
CA ALA A 53 15.72 14.45 -0.96
C ALA A 53 15.49 15.28 -2.23
N ARG A 54 16.18 16.43 -2.35
CA ARG A 54 16.15 17.25 -3.56
C ARG A 54 16.70 16.52 -4.77
N ALA A 55 17.84 15.83 -4.63
CA ALA A 55 18.45 15.07 -5.71
C ALA A 55 17.57 13.93 -6.20
N VAL A 56 16.87 13.22 -5.28
CA VAL A 56 15.89 12.17 -5.60
C VAL A 56 14.67 12.78 -6.28
N ALA A 57 14.12 13.87 -5.73
CA ALA A 57 12.95 14.54 -6.32
C ALA A 57 13.20 15.03 -7.75
N ALA A 58 14.39 15.55 -8.03
CA ALA A 58 14.80 16.03 -9.36
C ALA A 58 14.92 14.93 -10.42
N LYS A 59 15.07 13.65 -10.01
CA LYS A 59 15.17 12.51 -10.93
C LYS A 59 13.84 11.83 -11.25
N ARG A 60 12.73 12.31 -10.70
CA ARG A 60 11.39 11.79 -10.99
C ARG A 60 10.96 12.09 -12.42
N PRO A 61 10.11 11.23 -13.01
CA PRO A 61 9.51 10.03 -12.46
C PRO A 61 10.44 8.80 -12.55
N PHE A 62 10.50 8.00 -11.48
CA PHE A 62 11.12 6.69 -11.49
C PHE A 62 10.16 5.68 -12.15
N LYS A 63 10.63 4.99 -13.18
CA LYS A 63 9.83 3.95 -13.85
C LYS A 63 9.87 2.64 -13.08
N THR A 64 10.97 2.37 -12.40
CA THR A 64 11.20 1.15 -11.64
C THR A 64 11.84 1.46 -10.28
N ILE A 65 11.77 0.52 -9.36
CA ILE A 65 12.51 0.60 -8.10
C ILE A 65 14.02 0.65 -8.31
N LYS A 66 14.54 0.07 -9.39
CA LYS A 66 15.98 0.12 -9.73
C LYS A 66 16.44 1.54 -10.09
N ASP A 67 15.57 2.36 -10.70
CA ASP A 67 15.89 3.77 -10.97
C ASP A 67 16.03 4.54 -9.67
N LEU A 68 15.17 4.27 -8.68
CA LEU A 68 15.29 4.84 -7.34
C LEU A 68 16.56 4.33 -6.64
N ASP A 69 16.84 3.03 -6.72
CA ASP A 69 18.04 2.42 -6.12
C ASP A 69 19.32 3.06 -6.65
N ALA A 70 19.38 3.30 -7.97
CA ALA A 70 20.49 4.03 -8.59
C ALA A 70 20.58 5.50 -8.13
N ALA A 71 19.43 6.17 -7.92
CA ALA A 71 19.41 7.55 -7.40
C ALA A 71 19.89 7.65 -5.95
N LEU A 72 19.77 6.57 -5.18
CA LEU A 72 20.18 6.43 -3.79
C LEU A 72 21.59 5.81 -3.65
N GLY A 73 22.38 5.77 -4.71
CA GLY A 73 23.70 5.11 -4.74
C GLY A 73 24.73 5.66 -3.74
N SER A 74 24.50 6.84 -3.16
CA SER A 74 25.32 7.37 -2.07
C SER A 74 25.07 6.71 -0.71
N LEU A 75 23.95 6.02 -0.54
CA LEU A 75 23.61 5.25 0.66
C LEU A 75 24.23 3.84 0.58
N SER A 76 24.57 3.29 1.74
CA SER A 76 24.96 1.88 1.82
C SER A 76 23.79 0.96 1.45
N LYS A 77 24.07 -0.29 1.12
CA LYS A 77 23.02 -1.29 0.85
C LYS A 77 22.11 -1.50 2.07
N ALA A 78 22.67 -1.45 3.27
CA ALA A 78 21.91 -1.60 4.51
C ALA A 78 20.97 -0.41 4.72
N ASP A 79 21.46 0.82 4.54
CA ASP A 79 20.65 2.04 4.69
C ASP A 79 19.51 2.10 3.66
N ARG A 80 19.77 1.68 2.41
CA ARG A 80 18.72 1.56 1.40
C ARG A 80 17.67 0.52 1.78
N ALA A 81 18.07 -0.63 2.29
CA ALA A 81 17.13 -1.67 2.72
C ALA A 81 16.20 -1.18 3.86
N GLU A 82 16.74 -0.41 4.81
CA GLU A 82 15.94 0.21 5.86
C GLU A 82 15.01 1.29 5.28
N LEU A 83 15.52 2.17 4.41
CA LEU A 83 14.73 3.19 3.74
C LEU A 83 13.54 2.59 2.97
N TYR A 84 13.73 1.44 2.31
CA TYR A 84 12.67 0.76 1.55
C TYR A 84 11.53 0.23 2.42
N THR A 85 11.68 0.17 3.73
CA THR A 85 10.55 -0.08 4.64
C THR A 85 9.58 1.10 4.73
N LYS A 86 9.97 2.28 4.21
CA LYS A 86 9.19 3.53 4.27
C LYS A 86 8.98 4.19 2.90
N LEU A 87 9.86 3.95 1.94
CA LEU A 87 9.87 4.57 0.61
C LEU A 87 10.09 3.50 -0.45
N PHE A 88 9.24 3.45 -1.46
CA PHE A 88 9.40 2.47 -2.54
C PHE A 88 8.82 2.99 -3.86
N VAL A 89 9.16 2.37 -4.97
CA VAL A 89 8.43 2.47 -6.25
C VAL A 89 7.70 1.15 -6.43
N PRO A 90 6.35 1.10 -6.35
CA PRO A 90 5.61 -0.15 -6.48
C PRO A 90 5.94 -0.90 -7.77
N ILE A 91 6.10 -2.21 -7.68
CA ILE A 91 6.47 -3.06 -8.83
C ILE A 91 5.24 -3.72 -9.44
N ASN A 92 5.26 -3.85 -10.76
CA ASN A 92 4.24 -4.61 -11.50
C ASN A 92 4.47 -6.11 -11.29
N LEU A 93 3.54 -6.79 -10.64
CA LEU A 93 3.63 -8.23 -10.36
C LEU A 93 3.91 -9.08 -11.59
N ASN A 94 3.44 -8.67 -12.76
CA ASN A 94 3.57 -9.48 -13.99
C ASN A 94 4.90 -9.30 -14.71
N THR A 95 5.58 -8.15 -14.52
CA THR A 95 6.78 -7.81 -15.31
C THR A 95 8.02 -7.53 -14.46
N ALA A 96 7.87 -7.42 -13.15
CA ALA A 96 9.00 -7.16 -12.26
C ALA A 96 10.09 -8.22 -12.40
N THR A 97 11.33 -7.77 -12.46
CA THR A 97 12.53 -8.62 -12.52
C THR A 97 12.82 -9.24 -11.16
N ASP A 98 13.70 -10.23 -11.13
CA ASP A 98 14.12 -10.89 -9.90
C ASP A 98 14.79 -9.89 -8.94
N GLU A 99 15.63 -8.99 -9.50
CA GLU A 99 16.30 -7.95 -8.71
C GLU A 99 15.29 -6.96 -8.10
N GLU A 100 14.25 -6.57 -8.85
CA GLU A 100 13.22 -5.65 -8.33
C GLU A 100 12.42 -6.28 -7.19
N ILE A 101 12.06 -7.55 -7.32
CA ILE A 101 11.36 -8.29 -6.25
C ILE A 101 12.24 -8.44 -5.01
N LEU A 102 13.54 -8.71 -5.20
CA LEU A 102 14.49 -8.85 -4.09
C LEU A 102 14.85 -7.53 -3.39
N LEU A 103 14.48 -6.38 -3.96
CA LEU A 103 14.58 -5.08 -3.29
C LEU A 103 13.44 -4.85 -2.28
N ILE A 104 12.37 -5.64 -2.32
CA ILE A 104 11.34 -5.59 -1.29
C ILE A 104 11.95 -6.09 0.03
N PRO A 105 11.95 -5.30 1.10
CA PRO A 105 12.51 -5.72 2.39
C PRO A 105 11.94 -7.06 2.87
N MET A 106 12.81 -7.92 3.38
CA MET A 106 12.50 -9.27 3.89
C MET A 106 12.02 -10.28 2.83
N VAL A 107 11.97 -9.92 1.55
CA VAL A 107 11.70 -10.86 0.47
C VAL A 107 13.00 -11.57 0.09
N GLY A 108 13.01 -12.89 0.23
CA GLY A 108 14.12 -13.76 -0.19
C GLY A 108 13.74 -14.63 -1.38
N ASN A 109 14.68 -15.50 -1.80
CA ASN A 109 14.55 -16.35 -2.99
C ASN A 109 13.30 -17.25 -2.96
N ARG A 110 12.85 -17.69 -1.78
CA ARG A 110 11.61 -18.46 -1.66
C ARG A 110 10.41 -17.64 -2.11
N MET A 111 10.21 -16.46 -1.54
CA MET A 111 9.08 -15.59 -1.89
C MET A 111 9.19 -15.07 -3.32
N LEU A 112 10.40 -14.82 -3.83
CA LEU A 112 10.64 -14.50 -5.23
C LEU A 112 10.04 -15.58 -6.17
N LYS A 113 10.25 -16.88 -5.88
CA LYS A 113 9.66 -17.97 -6.67
C LYS A 113 8.15 -17.93 -6.64
N GLU A 114 7.55 -17.77 -5.45
CA GLU A 114 6.09 -17.72 -5.30
C GLU A 114 5.49 -16.53 -6.08
N PHE A 115 6.12 -15.36 -6.05
CA PHE A 115 5.66 -14.20 -6.84
C PHE A 115 5.63 -14.47 -8.34
N LYS A 116 6.56 -15.26 -8.84
CA LYS A 116 6.68 -15.56 -10.27
C LYS A 116 5.82 -16.75 -10.71
N GLU A 117 5.61 -17.72 -9.83
CA GLU A 117 4.88 -18.96 -10.14
C GLU A 117 3.43 -18.69 -10.53
N TYR A 118 2.80 -17.69 -9.89
CA TYR A 118 1.39 -17.39 -10.11
C TYR A 118 1.12 -16.35 -11.21
N ARG A 119 2.15 -15.98 -11.98
CA ARG A 119 1.96 -15.11 -13.16
C ARG A 119 1.22 -15.82 -14.28
N PRO A 120 0.31 -15.12 -15.01
CA PRO A 120 -0.02 -13.70 -14.88
C PRO A 120 -1.05 -13.44 -13.76
N TYR A 121 -0.82 -12.40 -12.97
CA TYR A 121 -1.80 -11.88 -12.05
C TYR A 121 -2.83 -11.03 -12.80
N THR A 122 -4.11 -11.29 -12.55
CA THR A 122 -5.23 -10.55 -13.16
C THR A 122 -5.84 -9.53 -12.21
N ALA A 123 -5.66 -9.72 -10.90
CA ALA A 123 -6.12 -8.81 -9.84
C ALA A 123 -5.30 -9.02 -8.56
N LEU A 124 -5.29 -8.03 -7.65
CA LEU A 124 -4.69 -8.15 -6.32
C LEU A 124 -5.34 -9.26 -5.48
N ALA A 125 -6.62 -9.55 -5.70
CA ALA A 125 -7.29 -10.67 -5.02
C ALA A 125 -6.63 -12.03 -5.32
N GLN A 126 -6.05 -12.22 -6.53
CA GLN A 126 -5.27 -13.41 -6.83
C GLN A 126 -3.96 -13.42 -6.03
N PHE A 127 -3.26 -12.31 -5.93
CA PHE A 127 -2.07 -12.17 -5.09
C PHE A 127 -2.38 -12.53 -3.64
N HIS A 128 -3.46 -12.00 -3.07
CA HIS A 128 -3.88 -12.31 -1.70
C HIS A 128 -4.13 -13.81 -1.50
N ARG A 129 -4.84 -14.45 -2.43
CA ARG A 129 -5.15 -15.88 -2.34
C ARG A 129 -3.91 -16.76 -2.44
N GLU A 130 -3.01 -16.44 -3.36
CA GLU A 130 -1.85 -17.29 -3.63
C GLU A 130 -0.72 -17.05 -2.62
N ILE A 131 -0.35 -15.80 -2.39
CA ILE A 131 0.74 -15.46 -1.46
C ILE A 131 0.33 -15.64 0.00
N GLY A 132 -0.95 -15.42 0.33
CA GLY A 132 -1.49 -15.68 1.67
C GLY A 132 -1.38 -17.13 2.15
N LYS A 133 -1.03 -18.09 1.25
CA LYS A 133 -0.71 -19.48 1.64
C LYS A 133 0.64 -19.59 2.36
N TYR A 134 1.52 -18.62 2.20
CA TYR A 134 2.93 -18.67 2.65
C TYR A 134 3.24 -17.68 3.76
N VAL A 135 2.36 -16.70 4.00
CA VAL A 135 2.55 -15.62 4.98
C VAL A 135 1.26 -15.37 5.76
N ASP A 136 1.37 -14.77 6.93
CA ASP A 136 0.20 -14.33 7.69
C ASP A 136 -0.43 -13.05 7.07
N ASN A 137 -1.60 -12.66 7.60
CA ASN A 137 -2.34 -11.50 7.11
C ASN A 137 -1.60 -10.18 7.29
N THR A 138 -0.74 -10.07 8.30
CA THR A 138 0.06 -8.86 8.56
C THR A 138 1.13 -8.70 7.51
N GLU A 139 1.86 -9.77 7.22
CA GLU A 139 2.88 -9.79 6.20
C GLU A 139 2.30 -9.65 4.80
N LEU A 140 1.16 -10.30 4.52
CA LEU A 140 0.44 -10.14 3.25
C LEU A 140 0.04 -8.68 3.01
N ALA A 141 -0.51 -8.01 4.02
CA ALA A 141 -0.86 -6.60 3.95
C ALA A 141 0.36 -5.67 3.79
N ARG A 142 1.51 -6.07 4.33
CA ARG A 142 2.78 -5.38 4.12
C ARG A 142 3.25 -5.53 2.67
N LEU A 143 3.29 -6.75 2.15
CA LEU A 143 3.74 -7.06 0.80
C LEU A 143 2.85 -6.39 -0.27
N GLU A 144 1.55 -6.29 -0.03
CA GLU A 144 0.60 -5.59 -0.92
C GLU A 144 1.02 -4.14 -1.21
N GLN A 145 1.65 -3.45 -0.26
CA GLN A 145 2.06 -2.06 -0.42
C GLN A 145 3.20 -1.86 -1.44
N TYR A 146 3.91 -2.93 -1.78
CA TYR A 146 5.05 -2.89 -2.71
C TYR A 146 4.69 -3.23 -4.16
N VAL A 147 3.47 -3.71 -4.40
CA VAL A 147 3.09 -4.32 -5.67
C VAL A 147 1.82 -3.73 -6.26
N PHE A 148 1.67 -3.87 -7.57
CA PHE A 148 0.41 -3.59 -8.24
C PHE A 148 0.17 -4.57 -9.40
N VAL A 149 -1.09 -4.70 -9.79
CA VAL A 149 -1.53 -5.40 -10.99
C VAL A 149 -2.12 -4.37 -11.94
N PRO A 150 -1.61 -4.24 -13.19
CA PRO A 150 -2.18 -3.29 -14.14
C PRO A 150 -3.62 -3.64 -14.48
N ILE A 151 -4.49 -2.63 -14.50
CA ILE A 151 -5.86 -2.78 -15.00
C ILE A 151 -5.78 -2.94 -16.52
N LYS A 152 -6.23 -4.08 -17.05
CA LYS A 152 -6.42 -4.24 -18.50
C LYS A 152 -7.55 -3.29 -18.93
N LYS A 153 -7.22 -2.36 -19.79
CA LYS A 153 -8.23 -1.53 -20.48
C LYS A 153 -8.93 -2.34 -21.54
#